data_cc25f8268499c7b3ec441b2f75288f34
#
_entry.id   cc25f8268499c7b3ec441b2f75288f34
#
_cell.length_a   1.000
_cell.length_b   1.000
_cell.length_c   1.000
_cell.angle_alpha   90.00
_cell.angle_beta   90.00
_cell.angle_gamma   90.00
#
_symmetry.space_group_name_H-M   'P 1'
#
loop_
_entity.id
_entity.type
_entity.pdbx_description
1 polymer ?
#
loop_
_entity_poly.entity_id
_entity_poly.type
_entity_poly.pdbx_seq_one_letter_code
_entity_poly.pdbx_strand_id
1 'polypeptide(L)'
;YHQKSHFFRGFSLLLEHLKESFADYAAAETPQFDELGAMFDVSQGNAVLRVSSVKAMLRRMAMMGMNMLMLYCEDSYTVEEEPYFGYMRGRYTEAELKECDDYAYLLGIEMIPCIQTLSHLIDVLKWPAFDNIKEDYETLFVGGDETYAFIEHLIRAAVKPFRTKRIHIGMDEAWHLGTGRYLAEHGLVPGERIMQEHLSRVMEIVRKLGLQPMMWSDMFLRQFGGGDYYKEKLDIPKDAASLVPPDIDMVYWDYYHED
;
A
#
# COMPACT_ATOMS: atom_id res chain seq x y z
N TYR A 1 19.67 0.52 -22.71
CA TYR A 1 18.67 0.52 -21.65
C TYR A 1 19.03 1.55 -20.58
N HIS A 2 18.02 2.13 -19.94
CA HIS A 2 18.22 3.16 -18.91
C HIS A 2 18.02 2.60 -17.49
N GLN A 3 17.23 1.53 -17.35
CA GLN A 3 16.94 0.84 -16.09
C GLN A 3 17.25 -0.65 -16.21
N LYS A 4 17.50 -1.33 -15.08
CA LYS A 4 17.75 -2.78 -15.05
C LYS A 4 16.56 -3.60 -15.60
N SER A 5 15.32 -3.17 -15.32
CA SER A 5 14.11 -3.80 -15.86
C SER A 5 14.07 -3.79 -17.38
N HIS A 6 14.56 -2.73 -18.04
CA HIS A 6 14.68 -2.67 -19.50
C HIS A 6 15.65 -3.72 -20.06
N PHE A 7 16.74 -4.01 -19.34
CA PHE A 7 17.66 -5.10 -19.73
C PHE A 7 16.94 -6.45 -19.72
N PHE A 8 16.21 -6.76 -18.65
CA PHE A 8 15.49 -8.03 -18.55
C PHE A 8 14.36 -8.13 -19.58
N ARG A 9 13.66 -7.03 -19.90
CA ARG A 9 12.67 -7.01 -20.98
C ARG A 9 13.32 -7.28 -22.33
N GLY A 10 14.42 -6.63 -22.67
CA GLY A 10 15.17 -6.88 -23.89
C GLY A 10 15.67 -8.34 -23.97
N PHE A 11 16.13 -8.89 -22.85
CA PHE A 11 16.52 -10.29 -22.75
C PHE A 11 15.33 -11.25 -22.97
N SER A 12 14.13 -10.90 -22.47
CA SER A 12 12.90 -11.64 -22.71
C SER A 12 12.57 -11.71 -24.20
N LEU A 13 12.60 -10.57 -24.89
CA LEU A 13 12.35 -10.49 -26.34
C LEU A 13 13.33 -11.35 -27.14
N LEU A 14 14.61 -11.31 -26.78
CA LEU A 14 15.62 -12.16 -27.41
C LEU A 14 15.32 -13.67 -27.19
N LEU A 15 14.95 -14.05 -25.96
CA LEU A 15 14.61 -15.45 -25.67
C LEU A 15 13.37 -15.92 -26.43
N GLU A 16 12.38 -15.08 -26.60
CA GLU A 16 11.18 -15.37 -27.38
C GLU A 16 11.56 -15.59 -28.85
N HIS A 17 12.35 -14.69 -29.43
CA HIS A 17 12.83 -14.85 -30.80
C HIS A 17 13.63 -16.13 -31.01
N LEU A 18 14.54 -16.46 -30.11
CA LEU A 18 15.37 -17.66 -30.20
C LEU A 18 14.60 -18.99 -30.14
N LYS A 19 13.37 -18.99 -29.66
CA LYS A 19 12.49 -20.18 -29.73
C LYS A 19 11.99 -20.46 -31.15
N GLU A 20 11.92 -19.43 -31.99
CA GLU A 20 11.33 -19.50 -33.32
C GLU A 20 12.42 -19.47 -34.43
N SER A 21 13.51 -18.74 -34.21
CA SER A 21 14.55 -18.52 -35.21
C SER A 21 15.89 -18.19 -34.57
N PHE A 22 16.99 -18.56 -35.29
CA PHE A 22 18.36 -18.15 -34.98
C PHE A 22 18.87 -17.07 -35.96
N ALA A 23 17.98 -16.45 -36.74
CA ALA A 23 18.35 -15.35 -37.64
C ALA A 23 18.64 -14.06 -36.83
N ASP A 24 19.24 -13.09 -37.55
CA ASP A 24 19.47 -11.78 -36.97
C ASP A 24 18.18 -11.16 -36.46
N TYR A 25 18.25 -10.56 -35.28
CA TYR A 25 17.09 -9.99 -34.55
C TYR A 25 17.38 -8.57 -34.08
N ALA A 26 16.47 -7.67 -34.33
CA ALA A 26 16.45 -6.34 -33.76
C ALA A 26 15.04 -5.97 -33.30
N ALA A 27 14.93 -5.49 -32.08
CA ALA A 27 13.69 -4.99 -31.52
C ALA A 27 13.95 -3.71 -30.73
N ALA A 28 12.97 -2.80 -30.75
CA ALA A 28 12.96 -1.59 -29.95
C ALA A 28 11.56 -1.42 -29.34
N GLU A 29 11.54 -1.26 -28.03
CA GLU A 29 10.32 -0.92 -27.27
C GLU A 29 10.58 0.32 -26.44
N THR A 30 9.54 1.15 -26.30
CA THR A 30 9.56 2.32 -25.42
C THR A 30 8.47 2.12 -24.37
N PRO A 31 8.79 2.17 -23.06
CA PRO A 31 7.78 2.07 -22.01
C PRO A 31 6.80 3.25 -22.13
N GLN A 32 5.52 2.98 -21.89
CA GLN A 32 4.50 4.03 -21.83
C GLN A 32 4.48 4.74 -20.47
N PHE A 33 4.95 4.04 -19.43
CA PHE A 33 4.97 4.53 -18.05
C PHE A 33 6.39 4.41 -17.48
N ASP A 34 6.78 5.36 -16.67
CA ASP A 34 8.05 5.32 -15.93
C ASP A 34 8.03 4.24 -14.84
N GLU A 35 6.87 3.99 -14.26
CA GLU A 35 6.62 2.97 -13.27
C GLU A 35 5.52 2.02 -13.74
N LEU A 36 5.82 0.73 -13.71
CA LEU A 36 4.88 -0.34 -14.00
C LEU A 36 5.13 -1.46 -13.00
N GLY A 37 4.10 -1.86 -12.27
CA GLY A 37 4.26 -2.85 -11.22
C GLY A 37 3.03 -3.72 -10.99
N ALA A 38 3.14 -4.57 -9.99
CA ALA A 38 2.05 -5.37 -9.48
C ALA A 38 1.85 -5.11 -7.99
N MET A 39 0.63 -5.29 -7.53
CA MET A 39 0.29 -5.41 -6.12
C MET A 39 -0.28 -6.80 -5.89
N PHE A 40 0.23 -7.50 -4.88
CA PHE A 40 -0.31 -8.78 -4.45
C PHE A 40 -0.89 -8.65 -3.05
N ASP A 41 -2.17 -8.93 -2.92
CA ASP A 41 -2.82 -9.06 -1.62
C ASP A 41 -2.32 -10.33 -0.93
N VAL A 42 -1.71 -10.18 0.23
CA VAL A 42 -1.20 -11.27 1.08
C VAL A 42 -1.89 -11.30 2.46
N SER A 43 -3.05 -10.66 2.58
CA SER A 43 -3.79 -10.51 3.84
C SER A 43 -5.24 -11.00 3.77
N GLN A 44 -6.09 -10.42 2.95
CA GLN A 44 -7.55 -10.61 2.93
C GLN A 44 -7.97 -12.02 2.49
N GLY A 45 -8.01 -12.95 3.44
CA GLY A 45 -8.34 -14.35 3.14
C GLY A 45 -7.26 -15.10 2.36
N ASN A 46 -6.19 -14.42 1.95
CA ASN A 46 -5.03 -14.98 1.30
C ASN A 46 -3.99 -15.41 2.34
N ALA A 47 -3.09 -16.26 1.94
CA ALA A 47 -1.93 -16.62 2.74
C ALA A 47 -0.72 -15.79 2.30
N VAL A 48 0.21 -15.54 3.23
CA VAL A 48 1.52 -15.00 2.86
C VAL A 48 2.20 -15.89 1.83
N LEU A 49 2.75 -15.28 0.79
CA LEU A 49 3.49 -16.00 -0.24
C LEU A 49 4.85 -16.43 0.32
N ARG A 50 5.26 -17.65 0.01
CA ARG A 50 6.63 -18.07 0.35
C ARG A 50 7.64 -17.16 -0.36
N VAL A 51 8.76 -16.85 0.29
CA VAL A 51 9.86 -16.06 -0.30
C VAL A 51 10.26 -16.60 -1.68
N SER A 52 10.33 -17.92 -1.86
CA SER A 52 10.62 -18.54 -3.16
C SER A 52 9.58 -18.20 -4.24
N SER A 53 8.30 -18.08 -3.86
CA SER A 53 7.22 -17.69 -4.77
C SER A 53 7.33 -16.22 -5.15
N VAL A 54 7.57 -15.33 -4.17
CA VAL A 54 7.82 -13.90 -4.43
C VAL A 54 9.00 -13.74 -5.40
N LYS A 55 10.12 -14.43 -5.17
CA LYS A 55 11.28 -14.41 -6.09
C LYS A 55 10.93 -14.93 -7.49
N ALA A 56 10.09 -15.96 -7.59
CA ALA A 56 9.65 -16.47 -8.90
C ALA A 56 8.78 -15.43 -9.64
N MET A 57 7.92 -14.72 -8.94
CA MET A 57 7.10 -13.63 -9.50
C MET A 57 7.98 -12.45 -9.91
N LEU A 58 8.92 -12.02 -9.08
CA LEU A 58 9.88 -10.95 -9.41
C LEU A 58 10.65 -11.24 -10.70
N ARG A 59 11.09 -12.49 -10.93
CA ARG A 59 11.73 -12.86 -12.20
C ARG A 59 10.81 -12.68 -13.39
N ARG A 60 9.55 -13.09 -13.28
CA ARG A 60 8.56 -12.91 -14.35
C ARG A 60 8.26 -11.44 -14.61
N MET A 61 8.09 -10.66 -13.54
CA MET A 61 7.88 -9.22 -13.62
C MET A 61 9.04 -8.52 -14.33
N ALA A 62 10.29 -8.86 -13.98
CA ALA A 62 11.47 -8.32 -14.65
C ALA A 62 11.47 -8.62 -16.15
N MET A 63 11.12 -9.86 -16.55
CA MET A 63 11.02 -10.24 -17.98
C MET A 63 9.88 -9.52 -18.71
N MET A 64 8.87 -9.02 -18.00
CA MET A 64 7.81 -8.18 -18.53
C MET A 64 8.17 -6.69 -18.55
N GLY A 65 9.34 -6.30 -18.01
CA GLY A 65 9.77 -4.91 -17.91
C GLY A 65 9.19 -4.14 -16.72
N MET A 66 8.51 -4.83 -15.79
CA MET A 66 8.00 -4.22 -14.57
C MET A 66 9.14 -3.83 -13.62
N ASN A 67 8.97 -2.73 -12.92
CA ASN A 67 9.99 -2.14 -12.04
C ASN A 67 9.52 -1.84 -10.62
N MET A 68 8.27 -2.22 -10.26
CA MET A 68 7.71 -1.98 -8.93
C MET A 68 6.90 -3.20 -8.45
N LEU A 69 6.99 -3.53 -7.17
CA LEU A 69 6.14 -4.53 -6.50
C LEU A 69 5.67 -4.00 -5.16
N MET A 70 4.38 -4.12 -4.89
CA MET A 70 3.78 -3.96 -3.57
C MET A 70 3.26 -5.31 -3.07
N LEU A 71 3.50 -5.61 -1.80
CA LEU A 71 2.78 -6.64 -1.05
C LEU A 71 1.79 -5.92 -0.15
N TYR A 72 0.49 -6.06 -0.44
CA TYR A 72 -0.56 -5.47 0.38
C TYR A 72 -0.71 -6.29 1.67
N CYS A 73 -0.39 -5.65 2.78
CA CYS A 73 -0.32 -6.25 4.11
C CYS A 73 -1.22 -5.50 5.08
N GLU A 74 -2.21 -6.18 5.64
CA GLU A 74 -2.99 -5.67 6.77
C GLU A 74 -2.32 -6.04 8.09
N ASP A 75 -2.05 -7.35 8.29
CA ASP A 75 -1.48 -7.93 9.50
C ASP A 75 -0.40 -8.99 9.22
N SER A 76 0.05 -9.08 7.97
CA SER A 76 0.88 -10.18 7.48
C SER A 76 2.39 -9.92 7.55
N TYR A 77 2.84 -9.05 8.45
CA TYR A 77 4.26 -8.81 8.77
C TYR A 77 4.47 -8.72 10.28
N THR A 78 5.70 -8.91 10.75
CA THR A 78 6.02 -8.90 12.17
C THR A 78 6.23 -7.48 12.68
N VAL A 79 5.55 -7.13 13.77
CA VAL A 79 5.74 -5.90 14.55
C VAL A 79 6.12 -6.32 15.96
N GLU A 80 7.36 -6.09 16.36
CA GLU A 80 7.90 -6.61 17.63
C GLU A 80 7.20 -6.00 18.85
N GLU A 81 6.84 -4.72 18.77
CA GLU A 81 6.16 -3.99 19.84
C GLU A 81 4.69 -4.40 20.00
N GLU A 82 4.11 -5.08 18.99
CA GLU A 82 2.70 -5.45 18.92
C GLU A 82 2.52 -6.97 18.79
N PRO A 83 2.68 -7.75 19.85
CA PRO A 83 2.72 -9.22 19.77
C PRO A 83 1.43 -9.87 19.27
N TYR A 84 0.29 -9.18 19.38
CA TYR A 84 -1.01 -9.64 18.86
C TYR A 84 -1.28 -9.20 17.42
N PHE A 85 -0.44 -8.35 16.84
CA PHE A 85 -0.55 -7.99 15.42
C PHE A 85 -0.22 -9.21 14.56
N GLY A 86 -1.19 -9.62 13.72
CA GLY A 86 -1.10 -10.87 12.95
C GLY A 86 -1.05 -12.16 13.79
N TYR A 87 -1.56 -12.13 15.03
CA TYR A 87 -1.59 -13.30 15.90
C TYR A 87 -2.45 -14.41 15.29
N MET A 88 -1.93 -15.64 15.30
CA MET A 88 -2.50 -16.83 14.65
C MET A 88 -2.64 -16.75 13.12
N ARG A 89 -1.99 -15.79 12.47
CA ARG A 89 -1.91 -15.68 11.00
C ARG A 89 -0.48 -15.91 10.51
N GLY A 90 -0.32 -16.17 9.22
CA GLY A 90 0.99 -16.16 8.59
C GLY A 90 1.55 -14.73 8.54
N ARG A 91 2.80 -14.56 8.92
CA ARG A 91 3.49 -13.26 8.91
C ARG A 91 4.86 -13.39 8.30
N TYR A 92 5.26 -12.40 7.52
CA TYR A 92 6.65 -12.25 7.13
C TYR A 92 7.49 -11.79 8.32
N THR A 93 8.64 -12.37 8.46
CA THR A 93 9.71 -11.81 9.30
C THR A 93 10.42 -10.66 8.55
N GLU A 94 11.08 -9.78 9.29
CA GLU A 94 11.96 -8.75 8.71
C GLU A 94 12.99 -9.35 7.74
N ALA A 95 13.60 -10.47 8.12
CA ALA A 95 14.60 -11.14 7.30
C ALA A 95 14.04 -11.66 5.97
N GLU A 96 12.81 -12.19 5.96
CA GLU A 96 12.14 -12.67 4.75
C GLU A 96 11.79 -11.53 3.80
N LEU A 97 11.26 -10.41 4.32
CA LEU A 97 10.98 -9.23 3.51
C LEU A 97 12.27 -8.62 2.97
N LYS A 98 13.32 -8.54 3.79
CA LYS A 98 14.64 -8.09 3.33
C LYS A 98 15.21 -8.99 2.24
N GLU A 99 15.07 -10.30 2.35
CA GLU A 99 15.49 -11.26 1.32
C GLU A 99 14.74 -11.04 0.00
N CYS A 100 13.45 -10.71 0.06
CA CYS A 100 12.66 -10.34 -1.11
C CYS A 100 13.15 -9.03 -1.73
N ASP A 101 13.36 -7.99 -0.92
CA ASP A 101 13.86 -6.68 -1.37
C ASP A 101 15.26 -6.77 -1.98
N ASP A 102 16.17 -7.52 -1.35
CA ASP A 102 17.51 -7.76 -1.89
C ASP A 102 17.45 -8.43 -3.27
N TYR A 103 16.54 -9.39 -3.45
CA TYR A 103 16.36 -10.05 -4.71
C TYR A 103 15.71 -9.16 -5.78
N ALA A 104 14.70 -8.39 -5.41
CA ALA A 104 14.04 -7.42 -6.29
C ALA A 104 15.03 -6.37 -6.81
N TYR A 105 15.89 -5.85 -5.92
CA TYR A 105 16.94 -4.90 -6.28
C TYR A 105 17.92 -5.43 -7.35
N LEU A 106 18.26 -6.72 -7.32
CA LEU A 106 19.09 -7.34 -8.37
C LEU A 106 18.41 -7.29 -9.73
N LEU A 107 17.08 -7.38 -9.76
CA LEU A 107 16.27 -7.38 -10.98
C LEU A 107 15.86 -5.96 -11.44
N GLY A 108 16.18 -4.92 -10.64
CA GLY A 108 15.77 -3.55 -10.91
C GLY A 108 14.30 -3.28 -10.60
N ILE A 109 13.74 -4.02 -9.65
CA ILE A 109 12.38 -3.84 -9.14
C ILE A 109 12.48 -3.21 -7.76
N GLU A 110 11.76 -2.11 -7.54
CA GLU A 110 11.57 -1.50 -6.24
C GLU A 110 10.44 -2.22 -5.52
N MET A 111 10.70 -2.68 -4.28
CA MET A 111 9.64 -3.15 -3.41
C MET A 111 9.21 -2.02 -2.48
N ILE A 112 7.90 -1.72 -2.49
CA ILE A 112 7.30 -0.65 -1.69
C ILE A 112 6.37 -1.32 -0.67
N PRO A 113 6.59 -1.10 0.65
CA PRO A 113 5.65 -1.59 1.66
C PRO A 113 4.28 -0.94 1.49
N CYS A 114 3.23 -1.77 1.53
CA CYS A 114 1.85 -1.33 1.44
C CYS A 114 1.09 -1.88 2.65
N ILE A 115 0.66 -1.00 3.53
CA ILE A 115 0.04 -1.33 4.82
C ILE A 115 -1.26 -0.56 5.02
N GLN A 116 -1.97 -0.92 6.07
CA GLN A 116 -3.17 -0.22 6.50
C GLN A 116 -2.93 0.57 7.79
N THR A 117 -3.36 1.82 7.79
CA THR A 117 -3.19 2.73 8.95
C THR A 117 -4.51 3.33 9.44
N LEU A 118 -5.67 2.91 8.91
CA LEU A 118 -6.98 3.39 9.33
C LEU A 118 -8.02 2.28 9.39
N SER A 119 -8.37 1.66 8.25
CA SER A 119 -9.39 0.61 8.14
C SER A 119 -8.78 -0.71 7.66
N HIS A 120 -9.61 -1.70 7.31
CA HIS A 120 -9.17 -3.05 6.92
C HIS A 120 -8.35 -3.81 7.99
N LEU A 121 -8.57 -3.52 9.26
CA LEU A 121 -7.84 -4.10 10.39
C LEU A 121 -8.68 -5.10 11.20
N ILE A 122 -9.67 -5.74 10.59
CA ILE A 122 -10.58 -6.68 11.25
C ILE A 122 -9.82 -7.83 11.95
N ASP A 123 -8.78 -8.36 11.31
CA ASP A 123 -7.98 -9.45 11.86
C ASP A 123 -7.06 -9.01 13.02
N VAL A 124 -6.76 -7.73 13.11
CA VAL A 124 -6.05 -7.10 14.22
C VAL A 124 -7.01 -6.76 15.34
N LEU A 125 -8.05 -5.98 15.04
CA LEU A 125 -8.96 -5.38 16.01
C LEU A 125 -9.94 -6.37 16.64
N LYS A 126 -10.00 -7.61 16.18
CA LYS A 126 -10.74 -8.69 16.85
C LYS A 126 -10.14 -9.08 18.21
N TRP A 127 -8.88 -8.75 18.49
CA TRP A 127 -8.20 -9.11 19.72
C TRP A 127 -8.43 -8.03 20.80
N PRO A 128 -8.80 -8.40 22.04
CA PRO A 128 -9.01 -7.43 23.13
C PRO A 128 -7.80 -6.57 23.46
N ALA A 129 -6.60 -7.00 23.08
CA ALA A 129 -5.37 -6.21 23.24
C ALA A 129 -5.41 -4.85 22.51
N PHE A 130 -6.32 -4.68 21.54
CA PHE A 130 -6.48 -3.47 20.74
C PHE A 130 -7.78 -2.71 21.01
N ASP A 131 -8.55 -3.08 22.06
CA ASP A 131 -9.84 -2.43 22.37
C ASP A 131 -9.69 -0.92 22.63
N ASN A 132 -8.54 -0.49 23.14
CA ASN A 132 -8.23 0.92 23.43
C ASN A 132 -8.01 1.79 22.19
N ILE A 133 -7.69 1.19 21.03
CA ILE A 133 -7.47 1.90 19.77
C ILE A 133 -8.55 1.64 18.72
N LYS A 134 -9.63 1.02 19.10
CA LYS A 134 -10.70 0.57 18.22
C LYS A 134 -11.81 1.61 18.12
N GLU A 135 -12.15 2.03 16.89
CA GLU A 135 -13.40 2.75 16.57
C GLU A 135 -14.57 1.78 16.46
N ASP A 136 -14.38 0.76 15.64
CA ASP A 136 -15.31 -0.34 15.42
C ASP A 136 -14.55 -1.67 15.19
N TYR A 137 -15.16 -2.65 14.52
CA TYR A 137 -14.56 -3.97 14.31
C TYR A 137 -13.38 -4.00 13.33
N GLU A 138 -13.18 -2.96 12.50
CA GLU A 138 -12.14 -2.91 11.49
C GLU A 138 -11.40 -1.57 11.37
N THR A 139 -11.89 -0.51 12.03
CA THR A 139 -11.39 0.85 11.90
C THR A 139 -10.73 1.32 13.19
N LEU A 140 -9.62 2.04 13.10
CA LEU A 140 -8.92 2.63 14.23
C LEU A 140 -9.66 3.88 14.75
N PHE A 141 -9.62 4.06 16.06
CA PHE A 141 -10.14 5.24 16.73
C PHE A 141 -9.23 6.45 16.48
N VAL A 142 -9.79 7.51 15.90
CA VAL A 142 -9.08 8.75 15.60
C VAL A 142 -8.98 9.65 16.84
N GLY A 143 -7.84 10.29 17.04
CA GLY A 143 -7.61 11.28 18.10
C GLY A 143 -6.88 10.72 19.33
N GLY A 144 -6.88 9.41 19.57
CA GLY A 144 -6.17 8.81 20.69
C GLY A 144 -4.66 8.70 20.47
N ASP A 145 -3.82 9.10 21.44
CA ASP A 145 -2.37 9.01 21.32
C ASP A 145 -1.88 7.55 21.17
N GLU A 146 -2.57 6.60 21.78
CA GLU A 146 -2.27 5.16 21.66
C GLU A 146 -2.44 4.66 20.23
N THR A 147 -3.44 5.15 19.50
CA THR A 147 -3.64 4.85 18.07
C THR A 147 -2.42 5.26 17.24
N TYR A 148 -1.88 6.44 17.48
CA TYR A 148 -0.74 6.94 16.71
C TYR A 148 0.59 6.33 17.15
N ALA A 149 0.73 5.91 18.40
CA ALA A 149 1.84 5.09 18.85
C ALA A 149 1.83 3.73 18.14
N PHE A 150 0.67 3.07 18.07
CA PHE A 150 0.47 1.84 17.32
C PHE A 150 0.82 2.02 15.83
N ILE A 151 0.30 3.06 15.16
CA ILE A 151 0.61 3.36 13.75
C ILE A 151 2.12 3.60 13.55
N GLU A 152 2.80 4.31 14.46
CA GLU A 152 4.26 4.49 14.37
C GLU A 152 4.99 3.15 14.45
N HIS A 153 4.56 2.21 15.31
CA HIS A 153 5.12 0.85 15.36
C HIS A 153 4.93 0.12 14.03
N LEU A 154 3.71 0.17 13.46
CA LEU A 154 3.41 -0.45 12.17
C LEU A 154 4.31 0.08 11.05
N ILE A 155 4.40 1.41 10.91
CA ILE A 155 5.19 2.06 9.86
C ILE A 155 6.68 1.71 10.01
N ARG A 156 7.23 1.81 11.23
CA ARG A 156 8.64 1.47 11.50
C ARG A 156 8.96 0.03 11.12
N ALA A 157 8.12 -0.91 11.53
CA ALA A 157 8.31 -2.33 11.23
C ALA A 157 8.20 -2.59 9.71
N ALA A 158 7.21 -1.97 9.05
CA ALA A 158 6.97 -2.15 7.62
C ALA A 158 8.12 -1.65 6.75
N VAL A 159 8.74 -0.50 7.06
CA VAL A 159 9.78 0.09 6.21
C VAL A 159 11.18 -0.46 6.46
N LYS A 160 11.41 -1.04 7.64
CA LYS A 160 12.74 -1.49 8.09
C LYS A 160 13.46 -2.44 7.12
N PRO A 161 12.78 -3.44 6.50
CA PRO A 161 13.44 -4.38 5.60
C PRO A 161 13.73 -3.82 4.20
N PHE A 162 13.15 -2.69 3.82
CA PHE A 162 13.19 -2.18 2.45
C PHE A 162 14.20 -1.05 2.25
N ARG A 163 14.73 -0.94 1.03
CA ARG A 163 15.66 0.13 0.62
C ARG A 163 14.94 1.42 0.27
N THR A 164 13.69 1.30 -0.17
CA THR A 164 12.88 2.44 -0.56
C THR A 164 12.61 3.40 0.60
N LYS A 165 12.32 4.65 0.28
CA LYS A 165 11.73 5.61 1.19
C LYS A 165 10.22 5.77 0.99
N ARG A 166 9.68 5.11 -0.03
CA ARG A 166 8.25 5.13 -0.32
C ARG A 166 7.52 4.16 0.58
N ILE A 167 6.30 4.51 0.94
CA ILE A 167 5.37 3.66 1.68
C ILE A 167 3.95 3.96 1.27
N HIS A 168 3.16 2.93 1.02
CA HIS A 168 1.71 3.06 0.86
C HIS A 168 1.04 2.84 2.21
N ILE A 169 0.33 3.85 2.71
CA ILE A 169 -0.25 3.87 4.06
C ILE A 169 -1.72 3.46 4.10
N GLY A 170 -2.31 3.03 2.97
CA GLY A 170 -3.68 2.53 2.88
C GLY A 170 -4.72 3.65 3.00
N MET A 171 -5.56 3.59 4.03
CA MET A 171 -6.64 4.54 4.37
C MET A 171 -7.86 4.49 3.44
N ASP A 172 -8.07 3.39 2.74
CA ASP A 172 -9.24 3.15 1.92
C ASP A 172 -10.43 2.63 2.74
N GLU A 173 -11.60 2.81 2.18
CA GLU A 173 -12.86 2.19 2.58
C GLU A 173 -13.21 2.26 4.08
N ALA A 174 -12.83 3.34 4.76
CA ALA A 174 -13.19 3.57 6.17
C ALA A 174 -14.67 3.99 6.31
N TRP A 175 -15.58 3.06 5.97
CA TRP A 175 -17.03 3.30 5.85
C TRP A 175 -17.69 3.74 7.16
N HIS A 176 -17.19 3.27 8.28
CA HIS A 176 -17.76 3.49 9.61
C HIS A 176 -17.04 4.56 10.42
N LEU A 177 -16.14 5.31 9.76
CA LEU A 177 -15.34 6.35 10.40
C LEU A 177 -16.24 7.38 11.09
N GLY A 178 -16.08 7.52 12.41
CA GLY A 178 -16.82 8.47 13.21
C GLY A 178 -18.27 8.05 13.56
N THR A 179 -18.62 6.77 13.38
CA THR A 179 -19.97 6.28 13.70
C THR A 179 -20.02 5.39 14.96
N GLY A 180 -18.87 5.01 15.49
CA GLY A 180 -18.71 4.15 16.66
C GLY A 180 -18.32 4.92 17.92
N ARG A 181 -17.13 4.62 18.43
CA ARG A 181 -16.58 5.24 19.64
C ARG A 181 -16.45 6.76 19.51
N TYR A 182 -15.98 7.23 18.34
CA TYR A 182 -15.80 8.67 18.09
C TYR A 182 -17.11 9.43 18.23
N LEU A 183 -18.22 8.89 17.67
CA LEU A 183 -19.55 9.47 17.84
C LEU A 183 -19.97 9.54 19.33
N ALA A 184 -19.68 8.47 20.08
CA ALA A 184 -20.05 8.42 21.49
C ALA A 184 -19.29 9.43 22.36
N GLU A 185 -18.02 9.70 22.03
CA GLU A 185 -17.16 10.60 22.80
C GLU A 185 -17.25 12.06 22.34
N HIS A 186 -17.41 12.33 21.04
CA HIS A 186 -17.31 13.67 20.44
C HIS A 186 -18.62 14.19 19.80
N GLY A 187 -19.66 13.34 19.72
CA GLY A 187 -20.87 13.67 18.96
C GLY A 187 -20.65 13.54 17.44
N LEU A 188 -21.65 14.02 16.68
CA LEU A 188 -21.62 13.92 15.23
C LEU A 188 -20.61 14.91 14.63
N VAL A 189 -19.56 14.39 14.03
CA VAL A 189 -18.54 15.14 13.27
C VAL A 189 -18.53 14.60 11.85
N PRO A 190 -18.46 15.47 10.82
CA PRO A 190 -18.32 15.02 9.43
C PRO A 190 -17.08 14.12 9.23
N GLY A 191 -17.25 12.99 8.52
CA GLY A 191 -16.19 11.99 8.31
C GLY A 191 -14.95 12.56 7.64
N GLU A 192 -15.11 13.52 6.74
CA GLU A 192 -14.01 14.22 6.09
C GLU A 192 -13.12 15.00 7.07
N ARG A 193 -13.68 15.56 8.12
CA ARG A 193 -12.90 16.24 9.17
C ARG A 193 -12.10 15.25 10.01
N ILE A 194 -12.72 14.12 10.34
CA ILE A 194 -12.06 13.05 11.08
C ILE A 194 -10.92 12.46 10.24
N MET A 195 -11.17 12.26 8.94
CA MET A 195 -10.15 11.78 8.00
C MET A 195 -8.97 12.75 7.87
N GLN A 196 -9.23 14.07 7.80
CA GLN A 196 -8.18 15.08 7.74
C GLN A 196 -7.35 15.14 9.03
N GLU A 197 -7.99 15.04 10.18
CA GLU A 197 -7.30 14.94 11.47
C GLU A 197 -6.38 13.73 11.52
N HIS A 198 -6.91 12.56 11.15
CA HIS A 198 -6.15 11.33 11.12
C HIS A 198 -4.96 11.42 10.17
N LEU A 199 -5.20 11.83 8.92
CA LEU A 199 -4.13 11.98 7.92
C LEU A 199 -3.04 12.95 8.40
N SER A 200 -3.42 14.07 9.01
CA SER A 200 -2.44 15.03 9.54
C SER A 200 -1.49 14.38 10.55
N ARG A 201 -2.04 13.59 11.49
CA ARG A 201 -1.26 12.89 12.52
C ARG A 201 -0.36 11.80 11.93
N VAL A 202 -0.86 11.04 10.96
CA VAL A 202 -0.06 10.01 10.27
C VAL A 202 1.05 10.66 9.45
N MET A 203 0.78 11.79 8.78
CA MET A 203 1.80 12.53 8.03
C MET A 203 2.91 13.09 8.93
N GLU A 204 2.62 13.46 10.18
CA GLU A 204 3.68 13.84 11.15
C GLU A 204 4.64 12.68 11.40
N ILE A 205 4.12 11.45 11.57
CA ILE A 205 4.92 10.23 11.75
C ILE A 205 5.78 9.96 10.51
N VAL A 206 5.16 9.99 9.33
CA VAL A 206 5.81 9.73 8.05
C VAL A 206 6.95 10.73 7.79
N ARG A 207 6.70 12.03 8.02
CA ARG A 207 7.72 13.09 7.87
C ARG A 207 8.86 12.94 8.86
N LYS A 208 8.57 12.63 10.12
CA LYS A 208 9.57 12.34 11.16
C LYS A 208 10.49 11.19 10.76
N LEU A 209 9.97 10.21 10.03
CA LEU A 209 10.73 9.05 9.53
C LEU A 209 11.42 9.31 8.18
N GLY A 210 11.22 10.47 7.57
CA GLY A 210 11.81 10.84 6.28
C GLY A 210 11.31 9.97 5.12
N LEU A 211 10.02 9.57 5.15
CA LEU A 211 9.38 8.72 4.16
C LEU A 211 8.60 9.55 3.13
N GLN A 212 8.32 8.92 1.99
CA GLN A 212 7.49 9.44 0.91
C GLN A 212 6.20 8.62 0.86
N PRO A 213 5.09 9.13 1.39
CA PRO A 213 3.85 8.37 1.49
C PRO A 213 3.05 8.36 0.19
N MET A 214 2.32 7.28 0.01
CA MET A 214 1.23 7.10 -0.95
C MET A 214 -0.01 6.65 -0.17
N MET A 215 -1.21 7.00 -0.64
CA MET A 215 -2.46 6.50 -0.06
C MET A 215 -3.53 6.31 -1.14
N TRP A 216 -4.55 5.53 -0.82
CA TRP A 216 -5.71 5.40 -1.69
C TRP A 216 -6.52 6.70 -1.74
N SER A 217 -7.04 7.04 -2.91
CA SER A 217 -7.76 8.29 -3.16
C SER A 217 -9.26 8.22 -2.90
N ASP A 218 -9.83 7.03 -2.71
CA ASP A 218 -11.26 6.80 -2.65
C ASP A 218 -11.95 7.61 -1.56
N MET A 219 -11.38 7.68 -0.36
CA MET A 219 -11.99 8.45 0.75
C MET A 219 -12.09 9.95 0.44
N PHE A 220 -11.17 10.51 -0.35
CA PHE A 220 -11.27 11.90 -0.82
C PHE A 220 -12.29 12.05 -1.95
N LEU A 221 -12.28 11.18 -2.93
CA LEU A 221 -13.17 11.26 -4.09
C LEU A 221 -14.63 11.05 -3.68
N ARG A 222 -14.92 10.19 -2.71
CA ARG A 222 -16.25 9.95 -2.17
C ARG A 222 -16.89 11.21 -1.57
N GLN A 223 -16.10 12.10 -0.98
CA GLN A 223 -16.60 13.38 -0.44
C GLN A 223 -17.29 14.22 -1.53
N PHE A 224 -16.72 14.23 -2.74
CA PHE A 224 -17.27 14.96 -3.88
C PHE A 224 -18.31 14.18 -4.66
N GLY A 225 -18.29 12.85 -4.53
CA GLY A 225 -19.24 11.93 -5.16
C GLY A 225 -20.55 11.74 -4.41
N GLY A 226 -20.69 12.32 -3.20
CA GLY A 226 -21.83 12.06 -2.31
C GLY A 226 -21.83 10.62 -1.78
N GLY A 227 -20.63 10.07 -1.52
CA GLY A 227 -20.39 8.70 -1.06
C GLY A 227 -20.04 7.71 -2.19
N ASP A 228 -20.21 8.10 -3.45
CA ASP A 228 -19.90 7.26 -4.59
C ASP A 228 -18.49 7.57 -5.13
N TYR A 229 -17.64 6.54 -5.21
CA TYR A 229 -16.28 6.62 -5.72
C TYR A 229 -16.22 6.62 -7.26
N TYR A 230 -17.13 5.88 -7.89
CA TYR A 230 -17.14 5.66 -9.34
C TYR A 230 -18.13 6.58 -10.08
N LYS A 231 -18.48 7.72 -9.49
CA LYS A 231 -19.41 8.65 -10.12
C LYS A 231 -18.81 9.24 -11.40
N GLU A 232 -19.45 9.02 -12.54
CA GLU A 232 -19.00 9.47 -13.87
C GLU A 232 -18.68 10.98 -13.96
N LYS A 233 -19.36 11.80 -13.15
CA LYS A 233 -19.14 13.25 -13.08
C LYS A 233 -19.02 13.68 -11.65
N LEU A 234 -17.77 13.81 -11.21
CA LEU A 234 -17.43 14.42 -9.93
C LEU A 234 -17.34 15.94 -10.12
N ASP A 235 -18.14 16.68 -9.35
CA ASP A 235 -17.98 18.13 -9.23
C ASP A 235 -16.91 18.40 -8.15
N ILE A 236 -15.66 18.28 -8.56
CA ILE A 236 -14.51 18.48 -7.68
C ILE A 236 -14.24 19.97 -7.57
N PRO A 237 -14.39 20.59 -6.38
CA PRO A 237 -14.06 21.98 -6.18
C PRO A 237 -12.61 22.29 -6.56
N LYS A 238 -12.35 23.50 -7.10
CA LYS A 238 -11.00 23.89 -7.54
C LYS A 238 -9.96 23.91 -6.41
N ASP A 239 -10.42 24.03 -5.18
CA ASP A 239 -9.61 24.04 -3.97
C ASP A 239 -9.50 22.64 -3.30
N ALA A 240 -10.15 21.63 -3.85
CA ALA A 240 -10.10 20.26 -3.31
C ALA A 240 -8.66 19.72 -3.16
N ALA A 241 -7.78 20.10 -4.10
CA ALA A 241 -6.37 19.75 -4.00
C ALA A 241 -5.69 20.28 -2.71
N SER A 242 -6.22 21.36 -2.13
CA SER A 242 -5.69 21.90 -0.86
C SER A 242 -6.03 21.06 0.37
N LEU A 243 -6.95 20.11 0.23
CA LEU A 243 -7.31 19.16 1.30
C LEU A 243 -6.31 18.01 1.39
N VAL A 244 -5.51 17.82 0.34
CA VAL A 244 -4.49 16.77 0.26
C VAL A 244 -3.13 17.40 0.59
N PRO A 245 -2.35 16.84 1.52
CA PRO A 245 -0.98 17.30 1.76
C PRO A 245 -0.15 17.23 0.46
N PRO A 246 0.68 18.23 0.15
CA PRO A 246 1.41 18.30 -1.12
C PRO A 246 2.54 17.27 -1.24
N ASP A 247 2.85 16.59 -0.15
CA ASP A 247 3.91 15.59 -0.01
C ASP A 247 3.38 14.15 0.13
N ILE A 248 2.18 13.88 -0.39
CA ILE A 248 1.60 12.52 -0.49
C ILE A 248 1.12 12.25 -1.91
N ASP A 249 1.41 11.06 -2.42
CA ASP A 249 0.92 10.59 -3.70
C ASP A 249 -0.44 9.91 -3.53
N MET A 250 -1.45 10.40 -4.27
CA MET A 250 -2.79 9.80 -4.30
C MET A 250 -2.84 8.68 -5.33
N VAL A 251 -3.24 7.49 -4.89
CA VAL A 251 -3.35 6.31 -5.75
C VAL A 251 -4.83 6.03 -6.04
N TYR A 252 -5.20 6.09 -7.30
CA TYR A 252 -6.53 5.71 -7.77
C TYR A 252 -6.58 4.21 -8.03
N TRP A 253 -7.72 3.57 -7.75
CA TRP A 253 -7.98 2.18 -8.08
C TRP A 253 -9.34 2.04 -8.77
N ASP A 254 -9.43 1.14 -9.75
CA ASP A 254 -10.66 0.83 -10.47
C ASP A 254 -10.65 -0.63 -10.92
N TYR A 255 -11.78 -1.32 -10.67
CA TYR A 255 -11.99 -2.72 -11.05
C TYR A 255 -13.14 -2.90 -12.03
N TYR A 256 -13.84 -1.83 -12.42
CA TYR A 256 -15.14 -1.92 -13.08
C TYR A 256 -15.20 -1.20 -14.42
N HIS A 257 -14.27 -0.30 -14.70
CA HIS A 257 -14.21 0.46 -15.95
C HIS A 257 -12.99 0.03 -16.76
N GLU A 258 -13.15 0.05 -18.11
CA GLU A 258 -12.09 -0.38 -19.04
C GLU A 258 -11.34 0.80 -19.68
N ASP A 259 -11.82 2.04 -19.52
CA ASP A 259 -11.35 3.30 -20.15
C ASP A 259 -11.10 4.45 -19.17
#